data_9542214433b29d5faa7e1b7503dd8763
#
_entry.id   9542214433b29d5faa7e1b7503dd8763
#
_cell.length_a   1.000
_cell.length_b   1.000
_cell.length_c   1.000
_cell.angle_alpha   90.00
_cell.angle_beta   90.00
_cell.angle_gamma   90.00
#
_symmetry.space_group_name_H-M   'P 1'
#
loop_
_entity.id
_entity.type
_entity.pdbx_description
1 polymer ?
#
loop_
_entity_poly.entity_id
_entity_poly.type
_entity_poly.pdbx_seq_one_letter_code
_entity_poly.pdbx_strand_id
1 'polypeptide(L)'
;MEVERESMDYDVVVVGAGPSGLSTAIKLKQLNPEINVCVLEKGSEVGAHILSGNVFETRALDELIPDWRSKDSPIKTKVTKEKFLFLSKKGSLNWPTWLLPSVQKNHKNYIISLANLCRWLASEAESLGVEIFPGFAASKILYSDDDQVIGVQTGDMGIDKDGNKKDSFEPGININAKVTVFAEGCRGHLGKELIKKYNLSKDKSPQQYGIGFKEIWEVDESQHEEGLVMHTAGWPLDNATYGGSFCYHAENKQIFLGYVIGLDYKNPYLSPYDEFQKFKTHPAIKKILTNGKRIAYGARALIEGCLLYTSPSPRDFEA
;
A
#
# COMPACT_ATOMS: atom_id res chain seq x y z
N MET A 1 18.77 -28.08 -20.34
CA MET A 1 17.49 -28.83 -20.15
C MET A 1 16.54 -27.88 -19.44
N GLU A 2 15.40 -27.64 -20.00
CA GLU A 2 14.32 -26.93 -19.32
C GLU A 2 13.93 -27.71 -18.06
N VAL A 3 13.77 -27.02 -16.95
CA VAL A 3 13.35 -27.65 -15.70
C VAL A 3 11.84 -27.94 -15.84
N GLU A 4 11.46 -29.21 -15.68
CA GLU A 4 10.05 -29.59 -15.61
C GLU A 4 9.41 -28.90 -14.40
N ARG A 5 8.25 -28.27 -14.60
CA ARG A 5 7.54 -27.49 -13.58
C ARG A 5 6.15 -28.05 -13.38
N GLU A 6 5.74 -28.15 -12.15
CA GLU A 6 4.36 -28.42 -11.81
C GLU A 6 3.44 -27.30 -12.27
N SER A 7 2.19 -27.61 -12.53
CA SER A 7 1.19 -26.64 -12.96
C SER A 7 -0.08 -26.77 -12.13
N MET A 8 -0.69 -25.63 -11.85
CA MET A 8 -2.02 -25.53 -11.25
C MET A 8 -2.92 -24.67 -12.13
N ASP A 9 -4.21 -25.02 -12.21
CA ASP A 9 -5.18 -24.35 -13.07
C ASP A 9 -6.24 -23.64 -12.23
N TYR A 10 -6.48 -22.36 -12.53
CA TYR A 10 -7.49 -21.51 -11.89
C TYR A 10 -8.33 -20.76 -12.94
N ASP A 11 -9.49 -20.28 -12.55
CA ASP A 11 -10.21 -19.31 -13.38
C ASP A 11 -9.56 -17.94 -13.31
N VAL A 12 -9.13 -17.53 -12.10
CA VAL A 12 -8.48 -16.23 -11.86
C VAL A 12 -7.27 -16.39 -10.94
N VAL A 13 -6.13 -15.87 -11.38
CA VAL A 13 -4.97 -15.65 -10.51
C VAL A 13 -4.81 -14.16 -10.21
N VAL A 14 -4.65 -13.83 -8.93
CA VAL A 14 -4.41 -12.45 -8.46
C VAL A 14 -2.98 -12.35 -7.94
N VAL A 15 -2.17 -11.47 -8.51
CA VAL A 15 -0.79 -11.25 -8.10
C VAL A 15 -0.72 -10.09 -7.11
N GLY A 16 -0.54 -10.41 -5.84
CA GLY A 16 -0.43 -9.47 -4.72
C GLY A 16 -1.64 -9.50 -3.78
N ALA A 17 -1.42 -9.86 -2.51
CA ALA A 17 -2.41 -9.86 -1.42
C ALA A 17 -2.48 -8.50 -0.70
N GLY A 18 -2.39 -7.40 -1.45
CA GLY A 18 -2.70 -6.06 -0.97
C GLY A 18 -4.21 -5.80 -0.96
N PRO A 19 -4.64 -4.59 -0.53
CA PRO A 19 -6.07 -4.25 -0.46
C PRO A 19 -6.81 -4.47 -1.78
N SER A 20 -6.22 -4.09 -2.93
CA SER A 20 -6.85 -4.23 -4.24
C SER A 20 -6.99 -5.69 -4.66
N GLY A 21 -5.95 -6.51 -4.46
CA GLY A 21 -6.00 -7.93 -4.82
C GLY A 21 -7.01 -8.69 -3.98
N LEU A 22 -6.99 -8.51 -2.66
CA LEU A 22 -7.93 -9.16 -1.74
C LEU A 22 -9.37 -8.72 -1.99
N SER A 23 -9.60 -7.42 -2.20
CA SER A 23 -10.94 -6.93 -2.53
C SER A 23 -11.46 -7.50 -3.86
N THR A 24 -10.57 -7.66 -4.85
CA THR A 24 -10.93 -8.31 -6.13
C THR A 24 -11.31 -9.76 -5.91
N ALA A 25 -10.50 -10.52 -5.16
CA ALA A 25 -10.77 -11.93 -4.89
C ALA A 25 -12.09 -12.14 -4.13
N ILE A 26 -12.33 -11.34 -3.07
CA ILE A 26 -13.58 -11.36 -2.31
C ILE A 26 -14.76 -11.07 -3.24
N LYS A 27 -14.66 -10.01 -4.06
CA LYS A 27 -15.76 -9.61 -4.93
C LYS A 27 -16.09 -10.66 -6.00
N LEU A 28 -15.06 -11.31 -6.55
CA LEU A 28 -15.25 -12.42 -7.51
C LEU A 28 -16.03 -13.57 -6.87
N LYS A 29 -15.64 -14.00 -5.68
CA LYS A 29 -16.33 -15.08 -4.96
C LYS A 29 -17.75 -14.70 -4.53
N GLN A 30 -17.99 -13.42 -4.20
CA GLN A 30 -19.36 -12.93 -3.92
C GLN A 30 -20.26 -12.96 -5.15
N LEU A 31 -19.70 -12.70 -6.35
CA LEU A 31 -20.46 -12.70 -7.60
C LEU A 31 -20.67 -14.12 -8.17
N ASN A 32 -19.69 -14.98 -7.97
CA ASN A 32 -19.75 -16.38 -8.39
C ASN A 32 -19.00 -17.26 -7.38
N PRO A 33 -19.70 -17.94 -6.45
CA PRO A 33 -19.06 -18.81 -5.45
C PRO A 33 -18.27 -19.98 -6.04
N GLU A 34 -18.60 -20.43 -7.25
CA GLU A 34 -17.96 -21.58 -7.90
C GLU A 34 -16.65 -21.22 -8.63
N ILE A 35 -16.35 -19.93 -8.81
CA ILE A 35 -15.13 -19.53 -9.52
C ILE A 35 -13.89 -19.88 -8.70
N ASN A 36 -12.91 -20.52 -9.33
CA ASN A 36 -11.63 -20.84 -8.71
C ASN A 36 -10.70 -19.63 -8.75
N VAL A 37 -10.37 -19.08 -7.56
CA VAL A 37 -9.51 -17.91 -7.42
C VAL A 37 -8.35 -18.22 -6.51
N CYS A 38 -7.13 -17.95 -6.97
CA CYS A 38 -5.95 -17.93 -6.12
C CYS A 38 -5.31 -16.55 -6.05
N VAL A 39 -4.65 -16.27 -4.93
CA VAL A 39 -3.90 -15.04 -4.68
C VAL A 39 -2.46 -15.39 -4.34
N LEU A 40 -1.51 -14.87 -5.10
CA LEU A 40 -0.07 -15.03 -4.81
C LEU A 40 0.44 -13.82 -4.01
N GLU A 41 1.17 -14.07 -2.94
CA GLU A 41 1.81 -13.03 -2.15
C GLU A 41 3.30 -13.35 -1.97
N LYS A 42 4.16 -12.38 -2.30
CA LYS A 42 5.61 -12.55 -2.16
C LYS A 42 6.11 -12.53 -0.72
N GLY A 43 5.38 -11.88 0.17
CA GLY A 43 5.68 -11.86 1.61
C GLY A 43 5.45 -13.22 2.24
N SER A 44 6.21 -13.53 3.28
CA SER A 44 6.04 -14.78 4.05
C SER A 44 4.66 -14.91 4.70
N GLU A 45 3.96 -13.80 4.85
CA GLU A 45 2.56 -13.70 5.27
C GLU A 45 1.91 -12.47 4.63
N VAL A 46 0.59 -12.47 4.54
CA VAL A 46 -0.15 -11.29 4.07
C VAL A 46 0.10 -10.11 4.99
N GLY A 47 0.42 -8.97 4.40
CA GLY A 47 0.70 -7.74 5.15
C GLY A 47 2.15 -7.56 5.62
N ALA A 48 3.03 -8.58 5.50
CA ALA A 48 4.43 -8.50 5.97
C ALA A 48 5.21 -7.31 5.36
N HIS A 49 4.91 -6.96 4.11
CA HIS A 49 5.56 -5.84 3.42
C HIS A 49 4.77 -4.53 3.48
N ILE A 50 3.73 -4.47 4.30
CA ILE A 50 2.89 -3.27 4.45
C ILE A 50 3.22 -2.59 5.77
N LEU A 51 3.96 -1.49 5.72
CA LEU A 51 4.13 -0.63 6.88
C LEU A 51 2.91 0.28 7.00
N SER A 52 2.29 0.19 8.15
CA SER A 52 1.03 0.84 8.45
C SER A 52 1.11 2.32 8.72
N GLY A 53 -0.03 2.90 8.77
CA GLY A 53 -0.33 4.24 9.18
C GLY A 53 -1.08 4.97 8.09
N ASN A 54 -2.38 4.77 8.05
CA ASN A 54 -3.23 5.56 7.19
C ASN A 54 -4.54 5.90 7.90
N VAL A 55 -5.13 6.98 7.41
CA VAL A 55 -6.53 7.28 7.65
C VAL A 55 -7.34 6.56 6.59
N PHE A 56 -8.37 5.86 7.00
CA PHE A 56 -9.16 4.97 6.18
C PHE A 56 -10.60 5.45 6.10
N GLU A 57 -11.08 5.71 4.88
CA GLU A 57 -12.48 5.95 4.57
C GLU A 57 -13.17 4.61 4.31
N THR A 58 -14.27 4.34 5.02
CA THR A 58 -14.89 3.00 5.01
C THR A 58 -15.79 2.72 3.83
N ARG A 59 -16.10 3.71 2.98
CA ARG A 59 -17.08 3.57 1.89
C ARG A 59 -16.88 2.31 1.03
N ALA A 60 -15.66 2.08 0.55
CA ALA A 60 -15.37 0.90 -0.26
C ALA A 60 -15.55 -0.42 0.51
N LEU A 61 -15.25 -0.41 1.81
CA LEU A 61 -15.45 -1.58 2.66
C LEU A 61 -16.92 -1.77 3.01
N ASP A 62 -17.66 -0.69 3.19
CA ASP A 62 -19.14 -0.74 3.40
C ASP A 62 -19.85 -1.38 2.21
N GLU A 63 -19.31 -1.17 0.98
CA GLU A 63 -19.82 -1.79 -0.25
C GLU A 63 -19.38 -3.25 -0.41
N LEU A 64 -18.14 -3.57 -0.02
CA LEU A 64 -17.55 -4.91 -0.19
C LEU A 64 -18.02 -5.89 0.88
N ILE A 65 -18.03 -5.48 2.16
CA ILE A 65 -18.40 -6.29 3.32
C ILE A 65 -19.31 -5.43 4.21
N PRO A 66 -20.59 -5.30 3.90
CA PRO A 66 -21.49 -4.38 4.61
C PRO A 66 -21.61 -4.62 6.11
N ASP A 67 -21.40 -5.85 6.54
CA ASP A 67 -21.47 -6.30 7.93
C ASP A 67 -20.12 -6.25 8.69
N TRP A 68 -19.07 -5.64 8.13
CA TRP A 68 -17.73 -5.61 8.73
C TRP A 68 -17.71 -5.07 10.18
N ARG A 69 -18.65 -4.20 10.54
CA ARG A 69 -18.75 -3.63 11.90
C ARG A 69 -19.21 -4.63 12.94
N SER A 70 -19.92 -5.68 12.54
CA SER A 70 -20.34 -6.79 13.42
C SER A 70 -19.33 -7.92 13.50
N LYS A 71 -18.30 -7.89 12.62
CA LYS A 71 -17.18 -8.83 12.61
C LYS A 71 -16.03 -8.30 13.45
N ASP A 72 -15.09 -9.17 13.84
CA ASP A 72 -13.87 -8.74 14.54
C ASP A 72 -12.87 -8.11 13.58
N SER A 73 -13.26 -6.99 12.99
CA SER A 73 -12.40 -6.23 12.10
C SER A 73 -11.37 -5.41 12.88
N PRO A 74 -10.17 -5.14 12.30
CA PRO A 74 -9.13 -4.33 12.94
C PRO A 74 -9.40 -2.82 12.87
N ILE A 75 -10.59 -2.39 12.44
CA ILE A 75 -10.94 -0.98 12.25
C ILE A 75 -11.64 -0.47 13.50
N LYS A 76 -10.86 -0.01 14.49
CA LYS A 76 -11.37 0.35 15.83
C LYS A 76 -11.21 1.83 16.16
N THR A 77 -10.09 2.45 15.81
CA THR A 77 -9.76 3.82 16.21
C THR A 77 -10.40 4.86 15.27
N LYS A 78 -11.49 5.48 15.72
CA LYS A 78 -12.15 6.59 14.99
C LYS A 78 -11.31 7.85 15.06
N VAL A 79 -11.33 8.64 13.99
CA VAL A 79 -10.79 10.01 14.03
C VAL A 79 -11.70 10.87 14.90
N THR A 80 -11.14 11.38 16.00
CA THR A 80 -11.84 12.22 16.99
C THR A 80 -11.40 13.68 16.91
N LYS A 81 -10.19 13.92 16.40
CA LYS A 81 -9.61 15.26 16.32
C LYS A 81 -8.69 15.39 15.12
N GLU A 82 -8.68 16.58 14.53
CA GLU A 82 -7.83 16.91 13.40
C GLU A 82 -7.01 18.17 13.66
N LYS A 83 -5.76 18.16 13.18
CA LYS A 83 -4.88 19.32 13.15
C LYS A 83 -4.19 19.43 11.81
N PHE A 84 -4.02 20.65 11.33
CA PHE A 84 -3.18 20.95 10.18
C PHE A 84 -2.18 22.03 10.57
N LEU A 85 -0.88 21.72 10.50
CA LEU A 85 0.18 22.64 10.90
C LEU A 85 1.00 23.08 9.69
N PHE A 86 1.15 24.39 9.52
CA PHE A 86 2.22 24.94 8.70
C PHE A 86 3.46 25.11 9.56
N LEU A 87 4.54 24.41 9.19
CA LEU A 87 5.80 24.44 9.90
C LEU A 87 6.75 25.47 9.31
N SER A 88 7.34 26.28 10.16
CA SER A 88 8.53 27.08 9.89
C SER A 88 9.71 26.46 10.65
N LYS A 89 10.93 26.90 10.42
CA LYS A 89 12.13 26.34 11.08
C LYS A 89 12.03 26.25 12.61
N LYS A 90 11.30 27.14 13.27
CA LYS A 90 11.24 27.24 14.74
C LYS A 90 9.83 27.26 15.31
N GLY A 91 8.82 27.38 14.49
CA GLY A 91 7.44 27.54 14.94
C GLY A 91 6.44 26.84 14.04
N SER A 92 5.21 26.74 14.51
CA SER A 92 4.11 26.17 13.76
C SER A 92 2.88 27.06 13.84
N LEU A 93 2.18 27.18 12.72
CA LEU A 93 0.87 27.82 12.65
C LEU A 93 -0.19 26.72 12.52
N ASN A 94 -1.11 26.66 13.46
CA ASN A 94 -2.26 25.76 13.37
C ASN A 94 -3.31 26.36 12.44
N TRP A 95 -3.53 25.71 11.27
CA TRP A 95 -4.52 26.12 10.31
C TRP A 95 -5.90 25.64 10.74
N PRO A 96 -6.95 26.49 10.68
CA PRO A 96 -8.29 26.06 11.03
C PRO A 96 -8.80 24.96 10.10
N THR A 97 -9.07 23.76 10.64
CA THR A 97 -9.48 22.59 9.84
C THR A 97 -10.82 22.76 9.14
N TRP A 98 -11.69 23.66 9.62
CA TRP A 98 -12.94 23.95 8.96
C TRP A 98 -12.78 24.68 7.60
N LEU A 99 -11.62 25.35 7.39
CA LEU A 99 -11.26 25.95 6.10
C LEU A 99 -10.63 24.97 5.10
N LEU A 100 -10.33 23.74 5.51
CA LEU A 100 -9.79 22.73 4.62
C LEU A 100 -10.86 22.24 3.64
N PRO A 101 -10.47 21.89 2.40
CA PRO A 101 -11.36 21.21 1.46
C PRO A 101 -11.96 19.93 2.07
N SER A 102 -13.15 19.55 1.63
CA SER A 102 -13.85 18.37 2.16
C SER A 102 -13.03 17.08 2.04
N VAL A 103 -12.27 16.94 0.96
CA VAL A 103 -11.39 15.78 0.70
C VAL A 103 -10.23 15.64 1.70
N GLN A 104 -9.92 16.70 2.45
CA GLN A 104 -8.88 16.68 3.49
C GLN A 104 -9.46 16.52 4.90
N LYS A 105 -10.79 16.42 5.04
CA LYS A 105 -11.47 16.24 6.33
C LYS A 105 -11.64 14.77 6.65
N ASN A 106 -11.27 14.37 7.85
CA ASN A 106 -11.18 12.95 8.25
C ASN A 106 -12.16 12.57 9.38
N HIS A 107 -13.07 13.44 9.77
CA HIS A 107 -13.92 13.27 10.96
C HIS A 107 -14.86 12.03 10.94
N LYS A 108 -14.99 11.32 9.82
CA LYS A 108 -15.76 10.06 9.71
C LYS A 108 -14.86 8.85 9.47
N ASN A 109 -13.58 9.08 9.35
CA ASN A 109 -12.60 8.07 8.99
C ASN A 109 -12.03 7.37 10.22
N TYR A 110 -11.22 6.36 9.99
CA TYR A 110 -10.54 5.59 11.03
C TYR A 110 -9.02 5.63 10.81
N ILE A 111 -8.28 5.59 11.90
CA ILE A 111 -6.84 5.33 11.86
C ILE A 111 -6.65 3.83 11.94
N ILE A 112 -5.96 3.23 10.96
CA ILE A 112 -5.80 1.78 10.89
C ILE A 112 -4.37 1.36 10.59
N SER A 113 -4.08 0.10 10.95
CA SER A 113 -2.98 -0.66 10.40
C SER A 113 -3.42 -1.30 9.09
N LEU A 114 -2.86 -0.86 7.96
CA LEU A 114 -3.20 -1.44 6.66
C LEU A 114 -2.75 -2.91 6.56
N ALA A 115 -1.66 -3.28 7.24
CA ALA A 115 -1.22 -4.68 7.32
C ALA A 115 -2.28 -5.55 8.03
N ASN A 116 -2.82 -5.07 9.15
CA ASN A 116 -3.87 -5.80 9.88
C ASN A 116 -5.16 -5.88 9.06
N LEU A 117 -5.51 -4.81 8.35
CA LEU A 117 -6.65 -4.84 7.43
C LEU A 117 -6.46 -5.89 6.35
N CYS A 118 -5.27 -5.98 5.73
CA CYS A 118 -5.01 -7.00 4.71
C CYS A 118 -5.07 -8.43 5.29
N ARG A 119 -4.54 -8.67 6.49
CA ARG A 119 -4.67 -9.99 7.15
C ARG A 119 -6.13 -10.36 7.37
N TRP A 120 -6.93 -9.42 7.85
CA TRP A 120 -8.35 -9.65 8.06
C TRP A 120 -9.09 -9.88 6.72
N LEU A 121 -8.82 -9.08 5.69
CA LEU A 121 -9.40 -9.30 4.35
C LEU A 121 -8.97 -10.64 3.75
N ALA A 122 -7.74 -11.11 4.03
CA ALA A 122 -7.30 -12.44 3.60
C ALA A 122 -8.15 -13.54 4.27
N SER A 123 -8.38 -13.43 5.58
CA SER A 123 -9.25 -14.35 6.31
C SER A 123 -10.69 -14.35 5.78
N GLU A 124 -11.23 -13.17 5.43
CA GLU A 124 -12.54 -13.06 4.79
C GLU A 124 -12.55 -13.71 3.38
N ALA A 125 -11.47 -13.53 2.59
CA ALA A 125 -11.33 -14.16 1.29
C ALA A 125 -11.25 -15.69 1.39
N GLU A 126 -10.43 -16.21 2.31
CA GLU A 126 -10.30 -17.64 2.57
C GLU A 126 -11.64 -18.26 3.02
N SER A 127 -12.42 -17.56 3.84
CA SER A 127 -13.76 -18.01 4.26
C SER A 127 -14.74 -18.15 3.10
N LEU A 128 -14.50 -17.46 1.99
CA LEU A 128 -15.25 -17.58 0.73
C LEU A 128 -14.67 -18.63 -0.22
N GLY A 129 -13.59 -19.33 0.16
CA GLY A 129 -12.93 -20.33 -0.66
C GLY A 129 -11.93 -19.76 -1.67
N VAL A 130 -11.29 -18.62 -1.36
CA VAL A 130 -10.11 -18.14 -2.08
C VAL A 130 -8.88 -18.86 -1.54
N GLU A 131 -8.03 -19.37 -2.42
CA GLU A 131 -6.74 -19.94 -2.05
C GLU A 131 -5.68 -18.84 -2.03
N ILE A 132 -5.01 -18.64 -0.87
CA ILE A 132 -3.96 -17.62 -0.73
C ILE A 132 -2.63 -18.31 -0.49
N PHE A 133 -1.61 -17.95 -1.30
CA PHE A 133 -0.28 -18.54 -1.25
C PHE A 133 0.77 -17.47 -0.80
N PRO A 134 0.99 -17.29 0.52
CA PRO A 134 2.08 -16.47 1.02
C PRO A 134 3.44 -17.12 0.76
N GLY A 135 4.48 -16.32 0.51
CA GLY A 135 5.81 -16.80 0.18
C GLY A 135 6.02 -17.12 -1.30
N PHE A 136 4.96 -17.10 -2.12
CA PHE A 136 5.04 -17.39 -3.55
C PHE A 136 5.02 -16.10 -4.37
N ALA A 137 6.20 -15.68 -4.81
CA ALA A 137 6.34 -14.50 -5.67
C ALA A 137 6.11 -14.89 -7.13
N ALA A 138 5.14 -14.28 -7.80
CA ALA A 138 5.06 -14.35 -9.25
C ALA A 138 6.28 -13.68 -9.87
N SER A 139 7.06 -14.44 -10.67
CA SER A 139 8.35 -14.00 -11.22
C SER A 139 8.33 -13.83 -12.73
N LYS A 140 7.42 -14.48 -13.43
CA LYS A 140 7.31 -14.45 -14.89
C LYS A 140 5.86 -14.51 -15.32
N ILE A 141 5.53 -13.83 -16.41
CA ILE A 141 4.22 -13.93 -17.04
C ILE A 141 4.27 -15.06 -18.06
N LEU A 142 3.23 -15.89 -18.08
CA LEU A 142 3.04 -16.93 -19.08
C LEU A 142 2.18 -16.38 -20.21
N TYR A 143 2.62 -16.63 -21.45
CA TYR A 143 1.95 -16.19 -22.65
C TYR A 143 1.61 -17.39 -23.53
N SER A 144 0.48 -17.33 -24.22
CA SER A 144 0.15 -18.25 -25.33
C SER A 144 0.96 -17.91 -26.58
N ASP A 145 0.86 -18.75 -27.60
CA ASP A 145 1.46 -18.49 -28.93
C ASP A 145 0.91 -17.22 -29.58
N ASP A 146 -0.32 -16.83 -29.24
CA ASP A 146 -0.97 -15.60 -29.71
C ASP A 146 -0.69 -14.38 -28.81
N ASP A 147 0.34 -14.45 -27.97
CA ASP A 147 0.73 -13.38 -27.05
C ASP A 147 -0.32 -13.02 -25.98
N GLN A 148 -1.29 -13.87 -25.70
CA GLN A 148 -2.25 -13.65 -24.61
C GLN A 148 -1.64 -14.08 -23.27
N VAL A 149 -1.94 -13.33 -22.19
CA VAL A 149 -1.56 -13.75 -20.84
C VAL A 149 -2.41 -14.94 -20.41
N ILE A 150 -1.76 -16.07 -20.12
CA ILE A 150 -2.41 -17.31 -19.70
C ILE A 150 -2.09 -17.71 -18.26
N GLY A 151 -1.42 -16.85 -17.53
CA GLY A 151 -1.06 -17.08 -16.13
C GLY A 151 0.27 -16.48 -15.73
N VAL A 152 0.82 -16.97 -14.63
CA VAL A 152 2.14 -16.59 -14.12
C VAL A 152 2.92 -17.79 -13.61
N GLN A 153 4.23 -17.68 -13.62
CA GLN A 153 5.14 -18.64 -12.99
C GLN A 153 5.67 -18.04 -11.69
N THR A 154 5.73 -18.84 -10.64
CA THR A 154 6.37 -18.44 -9.38
C THR A 154 7.89 -18.52 -9.49
N GLY A 155 8.59 -17.83 -8.60
CA GLY A 155 10.06 -17.86 -8.56
C GLY A 155 10.61 -19.20 -8.10
N ASP A 156 11.76 -19.58 -8.66
CA ASP A 156 12.51 -20.73 -8.17
C ASP A 156 13.05 -20.44 -6.75
N MET A 157 13.05 -21.44 -5.89
CA MET A 157 13.64 -21.38 -4.54
C MET A 157 15.01 -22.07 -4.50
N GLY A 158 15.77 -21.80 -3.44
CA GLY A 158 17.09 -22.43 -3.27
C GLY A 158 18.13 -22.05 -4.31
N ILE A 159 18.09 -20.80 -4.82
CA ILE A 159 19.13 -20.22 -5.69
C ILE A 159 20.04 -19.33 -4.85
N ASP A 160 21.36 -19.41 -5.06
CA ASP A 160 22.30 -18.53 -4.40
C ASP A 160 22.40 -17.15 -5.11
N LYS A 161 23.18 -16.23 -4.54
CA LYS A 161 23.37 -14.87 -5.09
C LYS A 161 24.03 -14.85 -6.47
N ASP A 162 24.72 -15.91 -6.85
CA ASP A 162 25.44 -16.04 -8.12
C ASP A 162 24.62 -16.80 -9.18
N GLY A 163 23.36 -17.22 -8.82
CA GLY A 163 22.41 -17.91 -9.68
C GLY A 163 22.57 -19.44 -9.71
N ASN A 164 23.38 -20.03 -8.83
CA ASN A 164 23.56 -21.48 -8.77
C ASN A 164 22.51 -22.13 -7.89
N LYS A 165 22.11 -23.34 -8.29
CA LYS A 165 21.20 -24.17 -7.51
C LYS A 165 21.88 -24.70 -6.26
N LYS A 166 21.25 -24.53 -5.10
CA LYS A 166 21.63 -25.15 -3.83
C LYS A 166 20.99 -26.56 -3.72
N ASP A 167 21.39 -27.31 -2.71
CA ASP A 167 20.77 -28.61 -2.42
C ASP A 167 19.27 -28.50 -2.12
N SER A 168 18.81 -27.33 -1.65
CA SER A 168 17.41 -26.98 -1.40
C SER A 168 16.72 -26.34 -2.61
N PHE A 169 17.20 -26.57 -3.83
CA PHE A 169 16.60 -26.04 -5.04
C PHE A 169 15.22 -26.66 -5.28
N GLU A 170 14.23 -25.81 -5.42
CA GLU A 170 12.87 -26.18 -5.83
C GLU A 170 12.47 -25.28 -7.00
N PRO A 171 12.02 -25.88 -8.14
CA PRO A 171 11.53 -25.08 -9.26
C PRO A 171 10.23 -24.40 -8.89
N GLY A 172 10.05 -23.17 -9.37
CA GLY A 172 8.75 -22.51 -9.29
C GLY A 172 7.70 -23.26 -10.11
N ILE A 173 6.43 -23.06 -9.75
CA ILE A 173 5.29 -23.68 -10.39
C ILE A 173 4.63 -22.73 -11.39
N ASN A 174 3.95 -23.28 -12.40
CA ASN A 174 3.13 -22.54 -13.33
C ASN A 174 1.69 -22.44 -12.78
N ILE A 175 1.18 -21.24 -12.65
CA ILE A 175 -0.22 -20.99 -12.31
C ILE A 175 -0.91 -20.53 -13.57
N ASN A 176 -1.62 -21.43 -14.22
CA ASN A 176 -2.41 -21.11 -15.39
C ASN A 176 -3.74 -20.49 -14.97
N ALA A 177 -4.22 -19.52 -15.71
CA ALA A 177 -5.49 -18.89 -15.43
C ALA A 177 -6.14 -18.29 -16.67
N LYS A 178 -7.48 -18.30 -16.71
CA LYS A 178 -8.24 -17.62 -17.77
C LYS A 178 -8.08 -16.10 -17.68
N VAL A 179 -7.94 -15.57 -16.45
CA VAL A 179 -7.72 -14.15 -16.17
C VAL A 179 -6.62 -13.98 -15.15
N THR A 180 -5.68 -13.07 -15.39
CA THR A 180 -4.62 -12.68 -14.46
C THR A 180 -4.80 -11.22 -14.01
N VAL A 181 -4.92 -11.01 -12.70
CA VAL A 181 -5.06 -9.66 -12.12
C VAL A 181 -3.74 -9.26 -11.47
N PHE A 182 -3.11 -8.19 -11.98
CA PHE A 182 -1.85 -7.68 -11.45
C PHE A 182 -2.11 -6.59 -10.40
N ALA A 183 -2.12 -6.98 -9.12
CA ALA A 183 -2.35 -6.11 -7.97
C ALA A 183 -1.05 -5.85 -7.17
N GLU A 184 0.08 -5.66 -7.89
CA GLU A 184 1.43 -5.60 -7.34
C GLU A 184 1.80 -4.28 -6.66
N GLY A 185 0.87 -3.33 -6.58
CA GLY A 185 1.12 -1.98 -6.07
C GLY A 185 1.74 -1.05 -7.10
N CYS A 186 2.28 0.09 -6.64
CA CYS A 186 2.66 1.19 -7.53
C CYS A 186 3.82 0.89 -8.50
N ARG A 187 4.66 -0.10 -8.20
CA ARG A 187 5.83 -0.48 -9.02
C ARG A 187 6.02 -1.99 -9.11
N GLY A 188 4.95 -2.69 -9.46
CA GLY A 188 5.00 -4.10 -9.78
C GLY A 188 6.00 -4.40 -10.90
N HIS A 189 6.78 -5.47 -10.80
CA HIS A 189 7.76 -5.79 -11.83
C HIS A 189 7.12 -6.42 -13.05
N LEU A 190 6.11 -7.27 -12.88
CA LEU A 190 5.35 -7.86 -13.99
C LEU A 190 4.46 -6.81 -14.68
N GLY A 191 3.85 -5.90 -13.91
CA GLY A 191 3.10 -4.78 -14.46
C GLY A 191 3.92 -3.90 -15.39
N LYS A 192 5.23 -3.69 -15.09
CA LYS A 192 6.13 -2.95 -16.00
C LYS A 192 6.39 -3.70 -17.30
N GLU A 193 6.51 -5.02 -17.25
CA GLU A 193 6.66 -5.86 -18.44
C GLU A 193 5.43 -5.73 -19.35
N LEU A 194 4.21 -5.84 -18.77
CA LEU A 194 2.96 -5.67 -19.50
C LEU A 194 2.81 -4.29 -20.12
N ILE A 195 3.10 -3.23 -19.34
CA ILE A 195 3.03 -1.84 -19.83
C ILE A 195 3.94 -1.69 -21.06
N LYS A 196 5.15 -2.25 -21.01
CA LYS A 196 6.08 -2.20 -22.14
C LYS A 196 5.63 -3.07 -23.31
N LYS A 197 5.24 -4.34 -23.05
CA LYS A 197 4.87 -5.30 -24.10
C LYS A 197 3.66 -4.83 -24.89
N TYR A 198 2.62 -4.38 -24.21
CA TYR A 198 1.37 -3.97 -24.86
C TYR A 198 1.28 -2.44 -25.07
N ASN A 199 2.38 -1.70 -24.83
CA ASN A 199 2.44 -0.24 -25.00
C ASN A 199 1.29 0.50 -24.27
N LEU A 200 0.96 0.07 -23.04
CA LEU A 200 -0.19 0.59 -22.28
C LEU A 200 -0.02 2.05 -21.83
N SER A 201 1.19 2.60 -21.88
CA SER A 201 1.48 4.01 -21.60
C SER A 201 1.39 4.92 -22.82
N LYS A 202 1.04 4.39 -24.01
CA LYS A 202 0.88 5.19 -25.23
C LYS A 202 -0.19 6.26 -25.01
N ASP A 203 0.13 7.48 -25.42
CA ASP A 203 -0.76 8.65 -25.33
C ASP A 203 -1.20 9.01 -23.91
N LYS A 204 -0.43 8.55 -22.88
CA LYS A 204 -0.64 8.88 -21.48
C LYS A 204 0.43 9.85 -20.97
N SER A 205 0.06 10.70 -20.03
CA SER A 205 1.04 11.53 -19.32
C SER A 205 2.01 10.67 -18.50
N PRO A 206 3.27 11.11 -18.32
CA PRO A 206 4.23 10.39 -17.49
C PRO A 206 3.70 10.19 -16.06
N GLN A 207 3.85 8.98 -15.53
CA GLN A 207 3.49 8.69 -14.14
C GLN A 207 4.41 9.44 -13.18
N GLN A 208 3.83 10.21 -12.27
CA GLN A 208 4.56 10.85 -11.18
C GLN A 208 4.56 9.96 -9.94
N TYR A 209 5.66 10.06 -9.18
CA TYR A 209 5.85 9.27 -7.98
C TYR A 209 6.30 10.15 -6.81
N GLY A 210 5.85 9.81 -5.62
CA GLY A 210 6.43 10.25 -4.36
C GLY A 210 7.17 9.13 -3.65
N ILE A 211 8.01 9.51 -2.69
CA ILE A 211 8.57 8.59 -1.70
C ILE A 211 7.98 8.90 -0.33
N GLY A 212 7.39 7.89 0.30
CA GLY A 212 6.89 7.99 1.67
C GLY A 212 7.76 7.21 2.62
N PHE A 213 8.27 7.90 3.67
CA PHE A 213 8.90 7.28 4.83
C PHE A 213 7.87 7.16 5.94
N LYS A 214 7.88 6.04 6.63
CA LYS A 214 6.96 5.79 7.76
C LYS A 214 7.71 5.18 8.92
N GLU A 215 7.32 5.57 10.12
CA GLU A 215 7.77 4.98 11.36
C GLU A 215 6.57 4.74 12.27
N ILE A 216 6.63 3.69 13.07
CA ILE A 216 5.69 3.43 14.16
C ILE A 216 6.44 3.64 15.47
N TRP A 217 5.87 4.46 16.33
CA TRP A 217 6.42 4.81 17.61
C TRP A 217 5.46 4.40 18.74
N GLU A 218 5.98 3.83 19.79
CA GLU A 218 5.30 3.71 21.08
C GLU A 218 5.71 4.89 21.93
N VAL A 219 4.73 5.60 22.49
CA VAL A 219 4.97 6.82 23.28
C VAL A 219 4.28 6.75 24.64
N ASP A 220 4.66 7.64 25.54
CA ASP A 220 4.00 7.76 26.84
C ASP A 220 2.56 8.25 26.68
N GLU A 221 1.69 7.86 27.60
CA GLU A 221 0.26 8.23 27.61
C GLU A 221 0.05 9.74 27.60
N SER A 222 0.92 10.48 28.27
CA SER A 222 0.89 11.96 28.31
C SER A 222 1.17 12.63 26.94
N GLN A 223 1.70 11.89 25.98
CA GLN A 223 2.02 12.34 24.62
C GLN A 223 1.05 11.79 23.58
N HIS A 224 0.16 10.90 24.00
CA HIS A 224 -0.78 10.22 23.14
C HIS A 224 -2.20 10.78 23.26
N GLU A 225 -2.88 10.94 22.14
CA GLU A 225 -4.28 11.35 22.06
C GLU A 225 -4.97 10.47 20.99
N GLU A 226 -5.49 9.32 21.38
CA GLU A 226 -6.09 8.35 20.45
C GLU A 226 -7.14 9.00 19.55
N GLY A 227 -7.05 8.72 18.25
CA GLY A 227 -7.94 9.30 17.25
C GLY A 227 -7.50 10.68 16.73
N LEU A 228 -6.37 11.23 17.19
CA LEU A 228 -5.82 12.47 16.63
C LEU A 228 -5.16 12.20 15.29
N VAL A 229 -5.60 12.94 14.27
CA VAL A 229 -4.98 13.04 12.95
C VAL A 229 -4.31 14.39 12.82
N MET A 230 -3.01 14.41 12.56
CA MET A 230 -2.28 15.63 12.31
C MET A 230 -1.54 15.55 10.98
N HIS A 231 -1.76 16.54 10.13
CA HIS A 231 -1.00 16.76 8.90
C HIS A 231 -0.14 17.99 9.02
N THR A 232 1.01 18.01 8.35
CA THR A 232 1.85 19.21 8.29
C THR A 232 2.34 19.49 6.88
N ALA A 233 2.59 20.77 6.59
CA ALA A 233 3.24 21.24 5.38
C ALA A 233 4.32 22.28 5.75
N GLY A 234 5.21 22.60 4.80
CA GLY A 234 6.29 23.57 4.94
C GLY A 234 7.59 22.93 5.40
N TRP A 235 8.27 23.58 6.37
CA TRP A 235 9.59 23.11 6.81
C TRP A 235 9.61 21.60 7.14
N PRO A 236 10.67 20.84 6.76
CA PRO A 236 11.95 21.28 6.21
C PRO A 236 11.98 21.50 4.69
N LEU A 237 10.91 21.18 3.95
CA LEU A 237 10.85 21.43 2.52
C LEU A 237 10.72 22.91 2.22
N ASP A 238 11.23 23.32 1.05
CA ASP A 238 10.97 24.62 0.46
C ASP A 238 9.61 24.66 -0.25
N ASN A 239 9.22 25.85 -0.73
CA ASN A 239 7.93 26.04 -1.41
C ASN A 239 7.87 25.43 -2.82
N ALA A 240 9.00 24.99 -3.38
CA ALA A 240 9.09 24.42 -4.72
C ALA A 240 9.06 22.88 -4.69
N THR A 241 9.19 22.27 -3.52
CA THR A 241 9.20 20.82 -3.35
C THR A 241 7.86 20.36 -2.80
N TYR A 242 7.15 19.54 -3.58
CA TYR A 242 5.89 18.95 -3.13
C TYR A 242 6.14 17.91 -2.02
N GLY A 243 5.34 17.97 -0.96
CA GLY A 243 5.45 17.05 0.15
C GLY A 243 4.81 17.53 1.44
N GLY A 244 4.92 16.70 2.46
CA GLY A 244 4.36 16.97 3.77
C GLY A 244 4.44 15.77 4.68
N SER A 245 3.84 15.90 5.86
CA SER A 245 3.86 14.82 6.84
C SER A 245 2.48 14.49 7.38
N PHE A 246 2.42 13.33 7.99
CA PHE A 246 1.31 12.91 8.82
C PHE A 246 1.81 12.37 10.15
N CYS A 247 0.98 12.53 11.19
CA CYS A 247 1.18 11.96 12.51
C CYS A 247 -0.18 11.53 13.03
N TYR A 248 -0.41 10.24 13.15
CA TYR A 248 -1.69 9.64 13.52
C TYR A 248 -1.54 8.88 14.83
N HIS A 249 -2.38 9.21 15.80
CA HIS A 249 -2.40 8.57 17.10
C HIS A 249 -3.38 7.40 17.08
N ALA A 250 -2.84 6.22 16.88
CA ALA A 250 -3.57 4.96 16.80
C ALA A 250 -3.84 4.35 18.17
N GLU A 251 -4.42 3.17 18.21
CA GLU A 251 -4.58 2.37 19.44
C GLU A 251 -3.23 2.01 20.09
N ASN A 252 -3.26 1.52 21.32
CA ASN A 252 -2.09 1.01 22.04
C ASN A 252 -0.93 2.01 22.22
N LYS A 253 -1.23 3.30 22.35
CA LYS A 253 -0.23 4.37 22.48
C LYS A 253 0.76 4.43 21.31
N GLN A 254 0.33 3.94 20.16
CA GLN A 254 1.13 3.96 18.94
C GLN A 254 0.88 5.24 18.14
N ILE A 255 1.96 5.75 17.58
CA ILE A 255 1.93 6.87 16.63
C ILE A 255 2.48 6.40 15.31
N PHE A 256 1.69 6.60 14.26
CA PHE A 256 2.11 6.40 12.89
C PHE A 256 2.61 7.74 12.35
N LEU A 257 3.92 7.86 12.22
CA LEU A 257 4.58 9.06 11.72
C LEU A 257 5.06 8.82 10.29
N GLY A 258 4.74 9.72 9.38
CA GLY A 258 5.20 9.61 8.01
C GLY A 258 5.55 10.96 7.38
N TYR A 259 6.37 10.88 6.34
CA TYR A 259 6.82 12.00 5.54
C TYR A 259 6.84 11.62 4.07
N VAL A 260 6.21 12.42 3.25
CA VAL A 260 6.09 12.17 1.81
C VAL A 260 6.74 13.30 1.04
N ILE A 261 7.52 12.96 0.02
CA ILE A 261 8.16 13.93 -0.89
C ILE A 261 7.92 13.46 -2.32
N GLY A 262 7.44 14.36 -3.17
CA GLY A 262 7.35 14.14 -4.62
C GLY A 262 8.76 13.94 -5.20
N LEU A 263 8.91 12.95 -6.10
CA LEU A 263 10.22 12.62 -6.68
C LEU A 263 10.60 13.49 -7.88
N ASP A 264 9.82 14.51 -8.16
CA ASP A 264 10.07 15.54 -9.18
C ASP A 264 10.82 16.77 -8.63
N TYR A 265 11.34 16.69 -7.39
CA TYR A 265 12.11 17.79 -6.79
C TYR A 265 13.34 18.18 -7.63
N LYS A 266 13.60 19.49 -7.71
CA LYS A 266 14.65 20.05 -8.58
C LYS A 266 16.03 20.12 -7.92
N ASN A 267 16.09 20.10 -6.57
CA ASN A 267 17.34 20.21 -5.84
C ASN A 267 18.07 18.86 -5.81
N PRO A 268 19.19 18.66 -6.53
CA PRO A 268 19.90 17.38 -6.56
C PRO A 268 20.55 17.00 -5.22
N TYR A 269 20.69 17.95 -4.29
CA TYR A 269 21.25 17.71 -2.97
C TYR A 269 20.17 17.39 -1.92
N LEU A 270 18.89 17.40 -2.30
CA LEU A 270 17.83 17.01 -1.40
C LEU A 270 17.85 15.49 -1.19
N SER A 271 17.99 15.08 0.06
CA SER A 271 17.81 13.68 0.47
C SER A 271 16.46 13.53 1.17
N PRO A 272 15.50 12.85 0.57
CA PRO A 272 14.19 12.66 1.18
C PRO A 272 14.25 12.05 2.59
N TYR A 273 15.17 11.13 2.82
CA TYR A 273 15.38 10.53 4.14
C TYR A 273 15.89 11.57 5.16
N ASP A 274 16.85 12.41 4.78
CA ASP A 274 17.40 13.43 5.69
C ASP A 274 16.36 14.50 6.01
N GLU A 275 15.50 14.85 5.05
CA GLU A 275 14.40 15.76 5.30
C GLU A 275 13.41 15.19 6.31
N PHE A 276 13.12 13.88 6.25
CA PHE A 276 12.34 13.21 7.28
C PHE A 276 13.04 13.23 8.66
N GLN A 277 14.36 13.01 8.72
CA GLN A 277 15.09 13.12 9.97
C GLN A 277 15.05 14.54 10.54
N LYS A 278 15.26 15.56 9.69
CA LYS A 278 15.11 16.99 10.08
C LYS A 278 13.72 17.28 10.63
N PHE A 279 12.66 16.83 9.92
CA PHE A 279 11.28 17.02 10.35
C PHE A 279 11.05 16.56 11.80
N LYS A 280 11.59 15.40 12.18
CA LYS A 280 11.48 14.87 13.55
C LYS A 280 12.14 15.76 14.62
N THR A 281 13.09 16.62 14.22
CA THR A 281 13.74 17.57 15.14
C THR A 281 12.91 18.81 15.40
N HIS A 282 11.84 19.07 14.63
CA HIS A 282 10.97 20.22 14.82
C HIS A 282 10.32 20.20 16.22
N PRO A 283 10.29 21.33 16.97
CA PRO A 283 9.79 21.35 18.35
C PRO A 283 8.40 20.72 18.54
N ALA A 284 7.47 20.98 17.61
CA ALA A 284 6.12 20.42 17.67
C ALA A 284 6.09 18.88 17.54
N ILE A 285 7.01 18.30 16.75
CA ILE A 285 7.08 16.85 16.49
C ILE A 285 7.97 16.18 17.55
N LYS A 286 9.13 16.78 17.84
CA LYS A 286 10.07 16.26 18.85
C LYS A 286 9.37 16.03 20.19
N LYS A 287 8.50 16.97 20.60
CA LYS A 287 7.74 16.86 21.86
C LYS A 287 6.90 15.59 21.90
N ILE A 288 6.28 15.19 20.79
CA ILE A 288 5.43 14.00 20.69
C ILE A 288 6.27 12.71 20.78
N LEU A 289 7.50 12.73 20.25
CA LEU A 289 8.37 11.57 20.18
C LEU A 289 9.35 11.42 21.35
N THR A 290 9.38 12.41 22.27
CA THR A 290 10.30 12.39 23.41
C THR A 290 10.04 11.16 24.29
N ASN A 291 11.10 10.43 24.65
CA ASN A 291 11.07 9.15 25.37
C ASN A 291 10.34 8.02 24.64
N GLY A 292 9.83 8.25 23.43
CA GLY A 292 9.18 7.22 22.63
C GLY A 292 10.20 6.24 22.06
N LYS A 293 9.73 5.01 21.79
CA LYS A 293 10.49 3.95 21.15
C LYS A 293 9.97 3.72 19.73
N ARG A 294 10.85 3.82 18.73
CA ARG A 294 10.52 3.42 17.36
C ARG A 294 10.51 1.90 17.26
N ILE A 295 9.37 1.32 16.91
CA ILE A 295 9.18 -0.15 16.86
C ILE A 295 9.21 -0.69 15.42
N ALA A 296 8.86 0.15 14.42
CA ALA A 296 8.93 -0.23 13.02
C ALA A 296 9.26 0.97 12.14
N TYR A 297 9.80 0.72 10.97
CA TYR A 297 10.08 1.74 9.97
C TYR A 297 10.13 1.16 8.55
N GLY A 298 9.95 2.01 7.55
CA GLY A 298 10.10 1.64 6.15
C GLY A 298 9.88 2.81 5.22
N ALA A 299 10.15 2.57 3.94
CA ALA A 299 9.90 3.53 2.88
C ALA A 299 9.25 2.83 1.69
N ARG A 300 8.38 3.55 0.97
CA ARG A 300 7.72 3.06 -0.23
C ARG A 300 7.46 4.17 -1.22
N ALA A 301 7.61 3.84 -2.51
CA ALA A 301 7.14 4.71 -3.56
C ALA A 301 5.60 4.76 -3.57
N LEU A 302 5.07 5.91 -3.90
CA LEU A 302 3.64 6.20 -4.00
C LEU A 302 3.36 6.70 -5.42
N ILE A 303 2.19 6.38 -5.97
CA ILE A 303 1.70 6.97 -7.22
C ILE A 303 1.05 8.32 -6.88
N GLU A 304 1.48 9.39 -7.55
CA GLU A 304 0.96 10.74 -7.38
C GLU A 304 0.17 11.22 -8.60
N GLY A 305 -0.53 10.33 -9.27
CA GLY A 305 -1.45 10.72 -10.34
C GLY A 305 -1.03 10.33 -11.75
N CYS A 306 -1.70 10.85 -12.69
CA CYS A 306 -1.59 10.88 -14.14
C CYS A 306 -2.07 9.66 -14.92
N LEU A 307 -1.59 8.45 -14.71
CA LEU A 307 -2.17 7.27 -15.40
C LEU A 307 -3.64 7.06 -15.00
N LEU A 308 -3.98 7.39 -13.77
CA LEU A 308 -5.37 7.37 -13.27
C LEU A 308 -6.24 8.47 -13.90
N TYR A 309 -5.67 9.67 -14.15
CA TYR A 309 -6.41 10.79 -14.72
C TYR A 309 -6.53 10.74 -16.26
N THR A 310 -5.73 9.92 -16.92
CA THR A 310 -5.74 9.78 -18.39
C THR A 310 -6.37 8.50 -18.88
N SER A 311 -6.65 7.54 -17.99
CA SER A 311 -7.46 6.35 -18.31
C SER A 311 -8.91 6.67 -17.95
N PRO A 312 -9.85 6.59 -18.90
CA PRO A 312 -11.26 6.72 -18.57
C PRO A 312 -11.63 5.68 -17.52
N SER A 313 -11.98 6.16 -16.35
CA SER A 313 -12.54 5.34 -15.27
C SER A 313 -14.06 5.51 -15.31
N PRO A 314 -14.84 4.49 -14.97
CA PRO A 314 -16.29 4.66 -14.80
C PRO A 314 -16.66 5.81 -13.85
N ARG A 315 -15.77 6.20 -12.93
CA ARG A 315 -15.94 7.34 -12.03
C ARG A 315 -15.79 8.71 -12.72
N ASP A 316 -15.09 8.78 -13.85
CA ASP A 316 -14.87 10.03 -14.58
C ASP A 316 -16.10 10.42 -15.43
N PHE A 317 -17.10 9.54 -15.52
CA PHE A 317 -18.36 9.77 -16.23
C PHE A 317 -19.53 10.13 -15.31
N GLU A 318 -19.34 10.12 -13.98
CA GLU A 318 -20.36 10.45 -12.98
C GLU A 318 -20.14 11.81 -12.28
N ALA A 319 -19.20 12.65 -12.80
CA ALA A 319 -18.89 13.97 -12.25
C ALA A 319 -19.57 15.11 -13.01
#